data_7d131e62d880ed1b94ff8b3af929014b
#
_entry.id   7d131e62d880ed1b94ff8b3af929014b
#
_cell.length_a   1.000
_cell.length_b   1.000
_cell.length_c   1.000
_cell.angle_alpha   90.00
_cell.angle_beta   90.00
_cell.angle_gamma   90.00
#
_symmetry.space_group_name_H-M   'P 1'
#
loop_
_entity.id
_entity.type
_entity.pdbx_description
1 polymer ?
#
loop_
_entity_poly.entity_id
_entity_poly.type
_entity_poly.pdbx_seq_one_letter_code
_entity_poly.pdbx_strand_id
1 'polypeptide(L)'
;MLSLHLLSYGIFAPIIGTLTDRWKPKRVMLAGVIIVGTTAALCSLGSALWHFYLLFGVLTPIGLACCGSPVMNPTIANWFTDRRGLALGLAQMGGGLSFVYVIAVEYTIELFNWRFAYVLMGAAVVCILIPLIAAFYYFHPSQRGVSAFRSKSNQERSANRPRHRQSERAEWNLRQALTSYRLWLLVVSNMCFWGSGCYLVLAHQIKFALDMGYTGILATSVFAMFGIFMVVGQVSSAISDIVGRELTVLVSTILVVLAISLLSSVSDNESAWKLYVYAITFGFGAGLYSPTIFVGAADIFHGRHFGMLNGIILAGLGFGGAFGPSLGGYLHDFFGSYRYAFYFAIASFVVAGISFIVASPRHYRQRH
;
A
#
# COMPACT_ATOMS: atom_id res chain seq x y z
N MET A 1 -2.73 5.69 -18.34
CA MET A 1 -3.07 6.54 -17.19
C MET A 1 -2.61 5.95 -15.85
N LEU A 2 -2.94 4.69 -15.52
CA LEU A 2 -2.54 4.06 -14.25
C LEU A 2 -1.02 4.08 -14.03
N SER A 3 -0.23 3.72 -15.05
CA SER A 3 1.24 3.74 -14.97
C SER A 3 1.81 5.13 -14.66
N LEU A 4 1.24 6.20 -15.27
CA LEU A 4 1.64 7.58 -14.98
C LEU A 4 1.25 7.97 -13.54
N HIS A 5 0.07 7.57 -13.08
CA HIS A 5 -0.40 7.81 -11.72
C HIS A 5 0.55 7.20 -10.68
N LEU A 6 0.90 5.92 -10.86
CA LEU A 6 1.80 5.21 -9.95
C LEU A 6 3.22 5.77 -10.00
N LEU A 7 3.72 6.13 -11.19
CA LEU A 7 5.02 6.77 -11.35
C LEU A 7 5.08 8.11 -10.62
N SER A 8 4.07 8.97 -10.83
CA SER A 8 3.95 10.26 -10.15
C SER A 8 3.91 10.07 -8.63
N TYR A 9 3.08 9.13 -8.13
CA TYR A 9 3.05 8.80 -6.71
C TYR A 9 4.43 8.39 -6.18
N GLY A 10 5.16 7.54 -6.91
CA GLY A 10 6.49 7.10 -6.54
C GLY A 10 7.52 8.24 -6.48
N ILE A 11 7.48 9.16 -7.44
CA ILE A 11 8.38 10.33 -7.49
C ILE A 11 8.08 11.28 -6.32
N PHE A 12 6.82 11.54 -6.04
CA PHE A 12 6.44 12.51 -5.01
C PHE A 12 6.47 11.93 -3.58
N ALA A 13 6.35 10.62 -3.39
CA ALA A 13 6.35 10.01 -2.06
C ALA A 13 7.59 10.36 -1.19
N PRO A 14 8.85 10.31 -1.67
CA PRO A 14 10.01 10.73 -0.89
C PRO A 14 10.01 12.24 -0.57
N ILE A 15 9.53 13.06 -1.51
CA ILE A 15 9.45 14.52 -1.35
C ILE A 15 8.47 14.84 -0.23
N ILE A 16 7.28 14.24 -0.27
CA ILE A 16 6.24 14.43 0.76
C ILE A 16 6.67 13.81 2.10
N GLY A 17 7.36 12.66 2.08
CA GLY A 17 7.96 12.09 3.29
C GLY A 17 8.96 13.05 3.95
N THR A 18 9.81 13.69 3.16
CA THR A 18 10.73 14.74 3.64
C THR A 18 9.98 15.96 4.19
N LEU A 19 8.92 16.36 3.52
CA LEU A 19 8.06 17.46 3.96
C LEU A 19 7.37 17.15 5.29
N THR A 20 6.93 15.89 5.46
CA THR A 20 6.34 15.38 6.71
C THR A 20 7.32 15.44 7.87
N ASP A 21 8.60 15.10 7.63
CA ASP A 21 9.66 15.15 8.65
C ASP A 21 10.03 16.58 9.07
N ARG A 22 9.90 17.56 8.18
CA ARG A 22 10.35 18.95 8.38
C ARG A 22 9.24 19.94 8.76
N TRP A 23 8.03 19.73 8.25
CA TRP A 23 6.90 20.64 8.42
C TRP A 23 5.87 20.10 9.42
N LYS A 24 4.71 20.78 9.47
CA LYS A 24 3.56 20.35 10.26
C LYS A 24 2.74 19.30 9.47
N PRO A 25 2.87 17.99 9.77
CA PRO A 25 2.23 16.92 8.99
C PRO A 25 0.73 17.09 8.81
N LYS A 26 0.04 17.66 9.80
CA LYS A 26 -1.40 18.00 9.72
C LYS A 26 -1.72 18.93 8.55
N ARG A 27 -0.87 19.94 8.28
CA ARG A 27 -1.07 20.87 7.15
C ARG A 27 -0.81 20.17 5.83
N VAL A 28 0.18 19.30 5.77
CA VAL A 28 0.48 18.48 4.58
C VAL A 28 -0.72 17.59 4.23
N MET A 29 -1.30 16.90 5.24
CA MET A 29 -2.49 16.08 5.03
C MET A 29 -3.69 16.90 4.55
N LEU A 30 -3.97 18.05 5.18
CA LEU A 30 -5.10 18.90 4.76
C LEU A 30 -4.91 19.40 3.32
N ALA A 31 -3.70 19.84 2.96
CA ALA A 31 -3.40 20.23 1.57
C ALA A 31 -3.61 19.04 0.60
N GLY A 32 -3.20 17.84 1.00
CA GLY A 32 -3.42 16.61 0.21
C GLY A 32 -4.89 16.33 -0.05
N VAL A 33 -5.72 16.40 0.99
CA VAL A 33 -7.18 16.20 0.86
C VAL A 33 -7.81 17.24 -0.07
N ILE A 34 -7.40 18.51 0.04
CA ILE A 34 -7.89 19.57 -0.86
C ILE A 34 -7.47 19.27 -2.30
N ILE A 35 -6.22 18.88 -2.54
CA ILE A 35 -5.73 18.53 -3.87
C ILE A 35 -6.53 17.35 -4.44
N VAL A 36 -6.70 16.25 -3.69
CA VAL A 36 -7.47 15.08 -4.17
C VAL A 36 -8.91 15.45 -4.48
N GLY A 37 -9.58 16.16 -3.56
CA GLY A 37 -10.98 16.52 -3.74
C GLY A 37 -11.19 17.49 -4.92
N THR A 38 -10.33 18.50 -5.06
CA THR A 38 -10.41 19.46 -6.18
C THR A 38 -10.06 18.81 -7.52
N THR A 39 -9.03 17.97 -7.58
CA THR A 39 -8.67 17.26 -8.83
C THR A 39 -9.75 16.27 -9.25
N ALA A 40 -10.37 15.54 -8.29
CA ALA A 40 -11.53 14.71 -8.58
C ALA A 40 -12.69 15.53 -9.15
N ALA A 41 -13.05 16.62 -8.50
CA ALA A 41 -14.12 17.51 -9.00
C ALA A 41 -13.79 18.09 -10.38
N LEU A 42 -12.55 18.50 -10.63
CA LEU A 42 -12.12 19.02 -11.93
C LEU A 42 -12.12 17.94 -13.04
N CYS A 43 -11.92 16.66 -12.71
CA CYS A 43 -12.07 15.56 -13.67
C CYS A 43 -13.49 15.52 -14.28
N SER A 44 -14.52 15.97 -13.55
CA SER A 44 -15.89 16.05 -14.08
C SER A 44 -16.04 17.02 -15.25
N LEU A 45 -15.18 18.02 -15.33
CA LEU A 45 -15.13 19.00 -16.42
C LEU A 45 -14.26 18.56 -17.60
N GLY A 46 -13.61 17.40 -17.47
CA GLY A 46 -12.72 16.86 -18.49
C GLY A 46 -13.45 16.60 -19.82
N SER A 47 -12.94 17.19 -20.89
CA SER A 47 -13.43 17.03 -22.27
C SER A 47 -12.39 16.42 -23.21
N ALA A 48 -11.10 16.50 -22.83
CA ALA A 48 -10.00 15.97 -23.61
C ALA A 48 -9.15 15.00 -22.76
N LEU A 49 -8.50 14.04 -23.43
CA LEU A 49 -7.73 13.00 -22.77
C LEU A 49 -6.58 13.56 -21.90
N TRP A 50 -5.94 14.65 -22.35
CA TRP A 50 -4.84 15.28 -21.60
C TRP A 50 -5.25 15.88 -20.26
N HIS A 51 -6.55 16.29 -20.08
CA HIS A 51 -7.07 16.72 -18.78
C HIS A 51 -6.93 15.60 -17.74
N PHE A 52 -7.27 14.36 -18.12
CA PHE A 52 -7.17 13.20 -17.24
C PHE A 52 -5.70 12.79 -17.00
N TYR A 53 -4.81 12.96 -17.97
CA TYR A 53 -3.38 12.73 -17.74
C TYR A 53 -2.84 13.72 -16.69
N LEU A 54 -3.22 14.98 -16.77
CA LEU A 54 -2.78 15.99 -15.81
C LEU A 54 -3.45 15.81 -14.44
N LEU A 55 -4.77 15.75 -14.41
CA LEU A 55 -5.55 15.72 -13.16
C LEU A 55 -5.37 14.40 -12.43
N PHE A 56 -5.72 13.30 -13.07
CA PHE A 56 -5.66 11.97 -12.47
C PHE A 56 -4.24 11.37 -12.49
N GLY A 57 -3.46 11.61 -13.55
CA GLY A 57 -2.13 11.01 -13.71
C GLY A 57 -1.05 11.71 -12.90
N VAL A 58 -1.15 13.03 -12.65
CA VAL A 58 -0.10 13.79 -11.97
C VAL A 58 -0.59 14.44 -10.67
N LEU A 59 -1.66 15.23 -10.70
CA LEU A 59 -2.08 16.02 -9.53
C LEU A 59 -2.72 15.16 -8.43
N THR A 60 -3.58 14.22 -8.79
CA THR A 60 -4.18 13.31 -7.78
C THR A 60 -3.14 12.51 -7.01
N PRO A 61 -2.09 11.89 -7.63
CA PRO A 61 -1.03 11.21 -6.90
C PRO A 61 -0.27 12.09 -5.92
N ILE A 62 -0.04 13.37 -6.24
CA ILE A 62 0.58 14.34 -5.32
C ILE A 62 -0.31 14.49 -4.07
N GLY A 63 -1.60 14.70 -4.27
CA GLY A 63 -2.56 14.79 -3.17
C GLY A 63 -2.61 13.51 -2.34
N LEU A 64 -2.65 12.34 -2.99
CA LEU A 64 -2.62 11.04 -2.32
C LEU A 64 -1.32 10.81 -1.54
N ALA A 65 -0.17 11.23 -2.05
CA ALA A 65 1.08 11.17 -1.30
C ALA A 65 1.04 12.06 -0.04
N CYS A 66 0.40 13.23 -0.12
CA CYS A 66 0.25 14.15 1.01
C CYS A 66 -0.69 13.63 2.11
N CYS A 67 -1.76 12.91 1.78
CA CYS A 67 -2.73 12.41 2.77
C CYS A 67 -2.65 10.89 3.03
N GLY A 68 -1.80 10.17 2.31
CA GLY A 68 -1.66 8.72 2.38
C GLY A 68 -0.47 8.22 3.19
N SER A 69 0.05 7.07 2.76
CA SER A 69 1.08 6.29 3.47
C SER A 69 2.37 7.06 3.81
N PRO A 70 2.90 8.01 3.00
CA PRO A 70 4.10 8.78 3.38
C PRO A 70 3.93 9.57 4.68
N VAL A 71 2.71 10.00 5.02
CA VAL A 71 2.40 10.75 6.24
C VAL A 71 1.81 9.84 7.32
N MET A 72 0.94 8.89 6.94
CA MET A 72 0.25 8.02 7.89
C MET A 72 1.17 7.00 8.57
N ASN A 73 2.07 6.34 7.82
CA ASN A 73 2.93 5.32 8.39
C ASN A 73 3.88 5.87 9.47
N PRO A 74 4.58 7.01 9.27
CA PRO A 74 5.37 7.64 10.32
C PRO A 74 4.53 8.07 11.53
N THR A 75 3.31 8.59 11.30
CA THR A 75 2.40 8.96 12.40
C THR A 75 2.10 7.75 13.28
N ILE A 76 1.70 6.62 12.67
CA ILE A 76 1.38 5.40 13.42
C ILE A 76 2.63 4.84 14.13
N ALA A 77 3.80 4.89 13.48
CA ALA A 77 5.06 4.47 14.09
C ALA A 77 5.42 5.31 15.34
N ASN A 78 5.02 6.59 15.38
CA ASN A 78 5.18 7.47 16.56
C ASN A 78 4.20 7.16 17.68
N TRP A 79 2.95 6.79 17.34
CA TRP A 79 1.91 6.52 18.33
C TRP A 79 2.01 5.12 18.95
N PHE A 80 2.52 4.14 18.20
CA PHE A 80 2.58 2.74 18.62
C PHE A 80 4.02 2.24 18.64
N THR A 81 4.55 1.93 19.81
CA THR A 81 5.85 1.24 19.98
C THR A 81 5.67 -0.27 19.97
N ASP A 82 4.53 -0.75 20.50
CA ASP A 82 4.11 -2.14 20.46
C ASP A 82 2.86 -2.28 19.58
N ARG A 83 2.59 -3.47 19.06
CA ARG A 83 1.45 -3.79 18.19
C ARG A 83 1.39 -2.94 16.92
N ARG A 84 2.53 -2.57 16.38
CA ARG A 84 2.62 -1.78 15.14
C ARG A 84 1.96 -2.47 13.95
N GLY A 85 2.04 -3.81 13.88
CA GLY A 85 1.39 -4.62 12.84
C GLY A 85 -0.13 -4.41 12.84
N LEU A 86 -0.75 -4.52 14.02
CA LEU A 86 -2.19 -4.27 14.15
C LEU A 86 -2.55 -2.81 13.79
N ALA A 87 -1.80 -1.83 14.31
CA ALA A 87 -2.10 -0.42 14.10
C ALA A 87 -1.99 -0.02 12.62
N LEU A 88 -0.93 -0.45 11.93
CA LEU A 88 -0.76 -0.22 10.50
C LEU A 88 -1.75 -1.03 9.65
N GLY A 89 -2.08 -2.26 10.06
CA GLY A 89 -3.09 -3.07 9.42
C GLY A 89 -4.46 -2.39 9.41
N LEU A 90 -4.91 -1.91 10.56
CA LEU A 90 -6.17 -1.16 10.69
C LEU A 90 -6.15 0.15 9.88
N ALA A 91 -5.04 0.88 9.90
CA ALA A 91 -4.93 2.14 9.15
C ALA A 91 -4.95 1.92 7.62
N GLN A 92 -4.47 0.78 7.14
CA GLN A 92 -4.42 0.47 5.71
C GLN A 92 -5.68 -0.22 5.18
N MET A 93 -6.65 -0.60 6.03
CA MET A 93 -7.91 -1.25 5.61
C MET A 93 -8.64 -0.46 4.50
N GLY A 94 -8.53 0.86 4.49
CA GLY A 94 -9.10 1.70 3.44
C GLY A 94 -8.64 1.31 2.03
N GLY A 95 -7.41 0.80 1.89
CA GLY A 95 -6.89 0.28 0.62
C GLY A 95 -7.67 -0.93 0.11
N GLY A 96 -7.99 -1.90 0.98
CA GLY A 96 -8.82 -3.05 0.62
C GLY A 96 -10.30 -2.67 0.40
N LEU A 97 -10.84 -1.79 1.24
CA LEU A 97 -12.23 -1.31 1.11
C LEU A 97 -12.45 -0.52 -0.19
N SER A 98 -11.40 0.09 -0.76
CA SER A 98 -11.52 0.82 -2.03
C SER A 98 -11.98 -0.06 -3.19
N PHE A 99 -11.64 -1.34 -3.19
CA PHE A 99 -12.08 -2.30 -4.21
C PHE A 99 -13.58 -2.61 -4.10
N VAL A 100 -14.13 -2.58 -2.89
CA VAL A 100 -15.58 -2.73 -2.65
C VAL A 100 -16.33 -1.45 -3.00
N TYR A 101 -15.71 -0.29 -2.74
CA TYR A 101 -16.29 1.02 -3.02
C TYR A 101 -16.55 1.25 -4.53
N VAL A 102 -15.82 0.56 -5.40
CA VAL A 102 -16.03 0.61 -6.86
C VAL A 102 -17.48 0.27 -7.24
N ILE A 103 -18.12 -0.65 -6.52
CA ILE A 103 -19.52 -1.02 -6.77
C ILE A 103 -20.46 0.18 -6.54
N ALA A 104 -20.23 0.96 -5.47
CA ALA A 104 -21.03 2.15 -5.21
C ALA A 104 -20.79 3.27 -6.25
N VAL A 105 -19.56 3.36 -6.76
CA VAL A 105 -19.22 4.30 -7.85
C VAL A 105 -19.93 3.90 -9.14
N GLU A 106 -19.90 2.61 -9.51
CA GLU A 106 -20.58 2.07 -10.69
C GLU A 106 -22.09 2.35 -10.63
N TYR A 107 -22.72 2.04 -9.50
CA TYR A 107 -24.15 2.35 -9.27
C TYR A 107 -24.46 3.85 -9.40
N THR A 108 -23.55 4.72 -8.91
CA THR A 108 -23.71 6.16 -9.05
C THR A 108 -23.60 6.61 -10.52
N ILE A 109 -22.72 5.97 -11.30
CA ILE A 109 -22.57 6.27 -12.72
C ILE A 109 -23.81 5.84 -13.51
N GLU A 110 -24.39 4.69 -13.18
CA GLU A 110 -25.62 4.19 -13.80
C GLU A 110 -26.83 5.09 -13.52
N LEU A 111 -26.99 5.56 -12.26
CA LEU A 111 -28.11 6.41 -11.87
C LEU A 111 -28.04 7.83 -12.39
N PHE A 112 -26.84 8.39 -12.49
CA PHE A 112 -26.63 9.79 -12.86
C PHE A 112 -25.74 9.92 -14.09
N ASN A 113 -24.44 9.91 -13.92
CA ASN A 113 -23.39 9.84 -14.93
C ASN A 113 -22.00 9.87 -14.25
N TRP A 114 -20.93 9.62 -15.02
CA TRP A 114 -19.57 9.61 -14.51
C TRP A 114 -19.08 10.99 -14.00
N ARG A 115 -19.58 12.10 -14.56
CA ARG A 115 -19.23 13.45 -14.10
C ARG A 115 -19.74 13.72 -12.70
N PHE A 116 -20.99 13.35 -12.42
CA PHE A 116 -21.59 13.46 -11.10
C PHE A 116 -20.84 12.58 -10.08
N ALA A 117 -20.46 11.35 -10.46
CA ALA A 117 -19.67 10.47 -9.60
C ALA A 117 -18.33 11.11 -9.19
N TYR A 118 -17.61 11.76 -10.11
CA TYR A 118 -16.37 12.48 -9.78
C TYR A 118 -16.60 13.65 -8.79
N VAL A 119 -17.64 14.44 -8.99
CA VAL A 119 -17.99 15.55 -8.07
C VAL A 119 -18.35 15.00 -6.69
N LEU A 120 -19.17 13.93 -6.63
CA LEU A 120 -19.58 13.30 -5.38
C LEU A 120 -18.37 12.75 -4.61
N MET A 121 -17.46 12.06 -5.30
CA MET A 121 -16.22 11.55 -4.70
C MET A 121 -15.35 12.69 -4.16
N GLY A 122 -15.15 13.75 -4.95
CA GLY A 122 -14.38 14.91 -4.53
C GLY A 122 -14.96 15.61 -3.32
N ALA A 123 -16.27 15.83 -3.32
CA ALA A 123 -17.00 16.42 -2.20
C ALA A 123 -16.94 15.54 -0.95
N ALA A 124 -17.16 14.23 -1.08
CA ALA A 124 -17.06 13.29 0.04
C ALA A 124 -15.68 13.30 0.69
N VAL A 125 -14.61 13.27 -0.11
CA VAL A 125 -13.23 13.34 0.40
C VAL A 125 -13.01 14.63 1.20
N VAL A 126 -13.41 15.78 0.70
CA VAL A 126 -13.23 17.08 1.36
C VAL A 126 -14.09 17.17 2.62
N CYS A 127 -15.40 16.92 2.49
CA CYS A 127 -16.37 17.10 3.58
C CYS A 127 -16.16 16.12 4.74
N ILE A 128 -15.65 14.93 4.48
CA ILE A 128 -15.42 13.93 5.53
C ILE A 128 -14.02 14.05 6.11
N LEU A 129 -12.98 14.10 5.25
CA LEU A 129 -11.60 14.00 5.76
C LEU A 129 -11.10 15.31 6.38
N ILE A 130 -11.52 16.50 5.88
CA ILE A 130 -11.05 17.76 6.48
C ILE A 130 -11.48 17.88 7.95
N PRO A 131 -12.76 17.70 8.33
CA PRO A 131 -13.17 17.76 9.73
C PRO A 131 -12.49 16.70 10.58
N LEU A 132 -12.37 15.46 10.09
CA LEU A 132 -11.71 14.38 10.81
C LEU A 132 -10.24 14.67 11.08
N ILE A 133 -9.49 15.11 10.08
CA ILE A 133 -8.08 15.48 10.23
C ILE A 133 -7.94 16.71 11.14
N ALA A 134 -8.80 17.71 10.97
CA ALA A 134 -8.75 18.91 11.78
C ALA A 134 -9.00 18.62 13.27
N ALA A 135 -9.94 17.72 13.60
CA ALA A 135 -10.30 17.38 14.96
C ALA A 135 -9.35 16.35 15.60
N PHE A 136 -8.99 15.28 14.87
CA PHE A 136 -8.40 14.08 15.48
C PHE A 136 -6.95 13.81 15.10
N TYR A 137 -6.39 14.44 14.05
CA TYR A 137 -5.04 14.12 13.63
C TYR A 137 -3.98 14.83 14.47
N TYR A 138 -3.09 14.04 15.05
CA TYR A 138 -1.89 14.47 15.80
C TYR A 138 -0.72 13.58 15.38
N PHE A 139 0.39 14.19 15.00
CA PHE A 139 1.57 13.46 14.52
C PHE A 139 2.35 12.77 15.66
N HIS A 140 2.46 13.43 16.80
CA HIS A 140 3.11 12.87 17.99
C HIS A 140 2.13 12.79 19.17
N PRO A 141 2.19 11.72 19.99
CA PRO A 141 1.38 11.58 21.20
C PRO A 141 1.58 12.73 22.17
N SER A 142 2.81 13.26 22.28
CA SER A 142 3.16 14.39 23.15
C SER A 142 2.33 15.66 22.87
N GLN A 143 1.80 15.82 21.65
CA GLN A 143 0.91 16.96 21.30
C GLN A 143 -0.44 16.89 22.04
N ARG A 144 -0.79 15.72 22.60
CA ARG A 144 -1.95 15.49 23.46
C ARG A 144 -1.57 15.26 24.92
N GLY A 145 -0.31 15.42 25.29
CA GLY A 145 0.16 15.15 26.65
C GLY A 145 0.16 13.67 27.05
N VAL A 146 0.12 12.75 26.06
CA VAL A 146 0.14 11.30 26.30
C VAL A 146 1.44 10.69 25.77
N SER A 147 1.85 9.55 26.35
CA SER A 147 2.98 8.77 25.86
C SER A 147 2.54 7.82 24.73
N ALA A 148 3.48 7.40 23.87
CA ALA A 148 3.22 6.39 22.86
C ALA A 148 2.72 5.09 23.50
N PHE A 149 1.80 4.43 22.80
CA PHE A 149 1.20 3.18 23.30
C PHE A 149 2.27 2.10 23.49
N ARG A 150 2.33 1.58 24.72
CA ARG A 150 3.18 0.47 25.10
C ARG A 150 2.34 -0.54 25.90
N SER A 151 2.47 -1.82 25.60
CA SER A 151 1.77 -2.89 26.31
C SER A 151 2.22 -2.96 27.79
N LYS A 152 1.30 -3.28 28.71
CA LYS A 152 1.59 -3.37 30.16
C LYS A 152 2.80 -4.28 30.46
N SER A 153 2.89 -5.45 29.79
CA SER A 153 4.01 -6.38 29.97
C SER A 153 5.38 -5.78 29.57
N ASN A 154 5.40 -4.88 28.59
CA ASN A 154 6.61 -4.18 28.17
C ASN A 154 6.88 -2.91 28.99
N GLN A 155 5.86 -2.32 29.62
CA GLN A 155 6.06 -1.24 30.60
C GLN A 155 6.78 -1.76 31.85
N GLU A 156 6.36 -2.90 32.39
CA GLU A 156 6.98 -3.53 33.55
C GLU A 156 8.42 -3.97 33.28
N ARG A 157 8.67 -4.59 32.12
CA ARG A 157 10.02 -4.96 31.68
C ARG A 157 10.92 -3.73 31.46
N SER A 158 10.37 -2.61 31.06
CA SER A 158 11.10 -1.36 30.81
C SER A 158 11.40 -0.61 32.10
N ALA A 159 10.50 -0.69 33.11
CA ALA A 159 10.71 -0.09 34.43
C ALA A 159 11.88 -0.76 35.20
N ASN A 160 12.09 -2.07 34.91
CA ASN A 160 13.16 -2.85 35.54
C ASN A 160 14.49 -2.80 34.78
N ARG A 161 14.60 -2.08 33.65
CA ARG A 161 15.87 -1.89 32.91
C ARG A 161 16.58 -0.63 33.36
N PRO A 162 17.92 -0.66 33.59
CA PRO A 162 18.70 0.52 33.92
C PRO A 162 18.48 1.63 32.89
N ARG A 163 18.22 2.86 33.37
CA ARG A 163 17.98 4.06 32.55
C ARG A 163 19.03 4.31 31.45
N HIS A 164 20.28 3.88 31.66
CA HIS A 164 21.39 4.02 30.72
C HIS A 164 21.20 3.23 29.39
N ARG A 165 20.42 2.15 29.39
CA ARG A 165 20.13 1.38 28.14
C ARG A 165 18.90 1.85 27.36
N GLN A 166 18.16 2.81 27.88
CA GLN A 166 16.95 3.34 27.20
C GLN A 166 17.28 4.50 26.23
N SER A 167 18.48 5.09 26.37
CA SER A 167 18.86 6.33 25.69
C SER A 167 19.54 6.17 24.33
N GLU A 168 19.97 4.96 23.95
CA GLU A 168 20.82 4.78 22.77
C GLU A 168 20.27 3.78 21.76
N ARG A 169 19.05 3.98 21.31
CA ARG A 169 18.77 3.54 19.93
C ARG A 169 19.37 4.61 19.02
N ALA A 170 20.56 4.35 18.51
CA ALA A 170 21.22 5.27 17.59
C ALA A 170 20.26 5.66 16.48
N GLU A 171 19.86 6.93 16.44
CA GLU A 171 19.07 7.45 15.33
C GLU A 171 19.88 7.30 14.05
N TRP A 172 19.26 6.74 13.02
CA TRP A 172 19.91 6.65 11.73
C TRP A 172 20.18 8.05 11.17
N ASN A 173 21.44 8.34 10.88
CA ASN A 173 21.77 9.49 10.05
C ASN A 173 21.27 9.19 8.62
N LEU A 174 20.68 10.18 7.96
CA LEU A 174 20.14 10.05 6.60
C LEU A 174 21.14 9.40 5.63
N ARG A 175 22.41 9.83 5.66
CA ARG A 175 23.48 9.27 4.81
C ARG A 175 23.71 7.78 5.09
N GLN A 176 23.73 7.38 6.35
CA GLN A 176 23.89 5.97 6.75
C GLN A 176 22.69 5.12 6.29
N ALA A 177 21.47 5.64 6.42
CA ALA A 177 20.27 4.96 5.97
C ALA A 177 20.26 4.78 4.44
N LEU A 178 20.63 5.82 3.68
CA LEU A 178 20.69 5.77 2.21
C LEU A 178 21.81 4.86 1.67
N THR A 179 22.89 4.70 2.41
CA THR A 179 23.99 3.77 2.04
C THR A 179 23.73 2.33 2.54
N SER A 180 22.70 2.12 3.36
CA SER A 180 22.37 0.81 3.87
C SER A 180 21.72 -0.08 2.79
N TYR A 181 22.28 -1.26 2.53
CA TYR A 181 21.69 -2.24 1.62
C TYR A 181 20.27 -2.65 2.01
N ARG A 182 19.94 -2.58 3.31
CA ARG A 182 18.62 -2.95 3.85
C ARG A 182 17.52 -2.03 3.31
N LEU A 183 17.77 -0.73 3.19
CA LEU A 183 16.81 0.21 2.59
C LEU A 183 16.50 -0.20 1.15
N TRP A 184 17.51 -0.46 0.36
CA TRP A 184 17.34 -0.81 -1.05
C TRP A 184 16.69 -2.18 -1.24
N LEU A 185 16.96 -3.14 -0.35
CA LEU A 185 16.24 -4.42 -0.34
C LEU A 185 14.74 -4.23 -0.03
N LEU A 186 14.36 -3.34 0.89
CA LEU A 186 12.96 -3.01 1.14
C LEU A 186 12.33 -2.26 -0.06
N VAL A 187 13.08 -1.40 -0.73
CA VAL A 187 12.64 -0.74 -1.99
C VAL A 187 12.37 -1.79 -3.07
N VAL A 188 13.31 -2.71 -3.30
CA VAL A 188 13.17 -3.80 -4.27
C VAL A 188 11.99 -4.70 -3.88
N SER A 189 11.87 -5.04 -2.60
CA SER A 189 10.77 -5.85 -2.11
C SER A 189 9.40 -5.21 -2.43
N ASN A 190 9.24 -3.92 -2.14
CA ASN A 190 7.98 -3.21 -2.40
C ASN A 190 7.74 -2.97 -3.90
N MET A 191 8.81 -2.70 -4.67
CA MET A 191 8.78 -2.57 -6.13
C MET A 191 8.28 -3.87 -6.78
N CYS A 192 8.84 -5.00 -6.37
CA CYS A 192 8.50 -6.30 -6.95
C CYS A 192 7.13 -6.80 -6.47
N PHE A 193 6.80 -6.63 -5.18
CA PHE A 193 5.53 -7.15 -4.64
C PHE A 193 4.33 -6.34 -5.14
N TRP A 194 4.24 -5.08 -4.70
CA TRP A 194 3.10 -4.23 -5.08
C TRP A 194 3.23 -3.67 -6.48
N GLY A 195 4.40 -3.17 -6.84
CA GLY A 195 4.59 -2.50 -8.12
C GLY A 195 4.44 -3.46 -9.30
N SER A 196 5.39 -4.35 -9.48
CA SER A 196 5.44 -5.23 -10.65
C SER A 196 4.53 -6.45 -10.52
N GLY A 197 4.31 -6.98 -9.31
CA GLY A 197 3.48 -8.16 -9.08
C GLY A 197 1.99 -7.81 -8.99
N CYS A 198 1.56 -7.19 -7.88
CA CYS A 198 0.15 -6.94 -7.63
C CYS A 198 -0.50 -6.07 -8.70
N TYR A 199 0.07 -4.91 -9.05
CA TYR A 199 -0.54 -4.02 -10.04
C TYR A 199 -0.59 -4.61 -11.45
N LEU A 200 0.36 -5.45 -11.84
CA LEU A 200 0.27 -6.19 -13.10
C LEU A 200 -0.97 -7.09 -13.11
N VAL A 201 -1.15 -7.89 -12.06
CA VAL A 201 -2.28 -8.83 -11.98
C VAL A 201 -3.60 -8.07 -11.90
N LEU A 202 -3.70 -7.06 -11.02
CA LEU A 202 -4.91 -6.25 -10.82
C LEU A 202 -5.34 -5.51 -12.09
N ALA A 203 -4.39 -5.04 -12.90
CA ALA A 203 -4.69 -4.34 -14.14
C ALA A 203 -5.28 -5.25 -15.24
N HIS A 204 -4.94 -6.55 -15.22
CA HIS A 204 -5.30 -7.47 -16.29
C HIS A 204 -6.32 -8.55 -15.92
N GLN A 205 -6.59 -8.78 -14.61
CA GLN A 205 -7.41 -9.91 -14.16
C GLN A 205 -8.85 -9.86 -14.67
N ILE A 206 -9.48 -8.68 -14.77
CA ILE A 206 -10.85 -8.55 -15.29
C ILE A 206 -10.88 -8.92 -16.75
N LYS A 207 -9.96 -8.35 -17.55
CA LYS A 207 -9.88 -8.68 -18.98
C LYS A 207 -9.56 -10.16 -19.19
N PHE A 208 -8.63 -10.72 -18.41
CA PHE A 208 -8.34 -12.16 -18.45
C PHE A 208 -9.59 -13.01 -18.21
N ALA A 209 -10.40 -12.69 -17.20
CA ALA A 209 -11.62 -13.42 -16.92
C ALA A 209 -12.64 -13.31 -18.08
N LEU A 210 -12.79 -12.13 -18.68
CA LEU A 210 -13.65 -11.93 -19.84
C LEU A 210 -13.15 -12.71 -21.07
N ASP A 211 -11.83 -12.72 -21.32
CA ASP A 211 -11.22 -13.46 -22.42
C ASP A 211 -11.37 -14.99 -22.25
N MET A 212 -11.47 -15.48 -20.99
CA MET A 212 -11.79 -16.89 -20.67
C MET A 212 -13.30 -17.20 -20.77
N GLY A 213 -14.14 -16.24 -21.16
CA GLY A 213 -15.58 -16.44 -21.36
C GLY A 213 -16.43 -16.26 -20.09
N TYR A 214 -15.88 -15.76 -18.99
CA TYR A 214 -16.66 -15.42 -17.81
C TYR A 214 -17.46 -14.13 -18.00
N THR A 215 -18.58 -14.00 -17.29
CA THR A 215 -19.41 -12.79 -17.33
C THR A 215 -18.72 -11.62 -16.62
N GLY A 216 -19.05 -10.39 -17.02
CA GLY A 216 -18.54 -9.17 -16.38
C GLY A 216 -18.90 -9.10 -14.89
N ILE A 217 -20.11 -9.54 -14.51
CA ILE A 217 -20.56 -9.60 -13.11
C ILE A 217 -19.65 -10.53 -12.28
N LEU A 218 -19.29 -11.70 -12.80
CA LEU A 218 -18.38 -12.62 -12.12
C LEU A 218 -16.97 -11.99 -12.01
N ALA A 219 -16.44 -11.43 -13.07
CA ALA A 219 -15.11 -10.80 -13.07
C ALA A 219 -15.04 -9.66 -12.03
N THR A 220 -16.07 -8.82 -11.96
CA THR A 220 -16.16 -7.72 -10.99
C THR A 220 -16.35 -8.25 -9.56
N SER A 221 -17.14 -9.31 -9.36
CA SER A 221 -17.30 -9.92 -8.03
C SER A 221 -16.00 -10.52 -7.48
N VAL A 222 -15.21 -11.15 -8.34
CA VAL A 222 -13.86 -11.65 -8.00
C VAL A 222 -12.94 -10.51 -7.60
N PHE A 223 -12.99 -9.38 -8.32
CA PHE A 223 -12.22 -8.17 -8.00
C PHE A 223 -12.62 -7.57 -6.63
N ALA A 224 -13.90 -7.49 -6.33
CA ALA A 224 -14.39 -7.03 -5.03
C ALA A 224 -14.01 -7.98 -3.89
N MET A 225 -14.08 -9.30 -4.14
CA MET A 225 -13.68 -10.33 -3.17
C MET A 225 -12.18 -10.24 -2.81
N PHE A 226 -11.31 -9.96 -3.78
CA PHE A 226 -9.91 -9.63 -3.52
C PHE A 226 -9.79 -8.50 -2.50
N GLY A 227 -10.56 -7.41 -2.65
CA GLY A 227 -10.56 -6.28 -1.72
C GLY A 227 -11.00 -6.66 -0.30
N ILE A 228 -12.06 -7.44 -0.17
CA ILE A 228 -12.56 -7.91 1.14
C ILE A 228 -11.48 -8.75 1.85
N PHE A 229 -10.90 -9.71 1.17
CA PHE A 229 -9.87 -10.56 1.78
C PHE A 229 -8.53 -9.82 1.99
N MET A 230 -8.25 -8.78 1.21
CA MET A 230 -7.16 -7.88 1.48
C MET A 230 -7.34 -7.16 2.83
N VAL A 231 -8.56 -6.69 3.16
CA VAL A 231 -8.86 -6.12 4.49
C VAL A 231 -8.61 -7.14 5.59
N VAL A 232 -9.11 -8.38 5.41
CA VAL A 232 -8.89 -9.46 6.39
C VAL A 232 -7.38 -9.71 6.58
N GLY A 233 -6.61 -9.76 5.49
CA GLY A 233 -5.15 -9.91 5.53
C GLY A 233 -4.46 -8.73 6.23
N GLN A 234 -4.88 -7.50 5.98
CA GLN A 234 -4.32 -6.29 6.62
C GLN A 234 -4.53 -6.32 8.13
N VAL A 235 -5.71 -6.67 8.62
CA VAL A 235 -5.97 -6.84 10.06
C VAL A 235 -5.16 -8.00 10.63
N SER A 236 -5.09 -9.13 9.90
CA SER A 236 -4.33 -10.32 10.30
C SER A 236 -2.82 -10.06 10.32
N SER A 237 -2.32 -8.96 9.72
CA SER A 237 -0.91 -8.58 9.82
C SER A 237 -0.45 -8.32 11.26
N ALA A 238 -1.38 -8.15 12.21
CA ALA A 238 -1.14 -8.18 13.66
C ALA A 238 -0.36 -9.43 14.10
N ILE A 239 -0.52 -10.56 13.41
CA ILE A 239 0.22 -11.80 13.64
C ILE A 239 1.73 -11.56 13.51
N SER A 240 2.15 -10.63 12.65
CA SER A 240 3.56 -10.26 12.49
C SER A 240 4.20 -9.71 13.77
N ASP A 241 3.39 -9.16 14.69
CA ASP A 241 3.86 -8.68 16.00
C ASP A 241 4.27 -9.84 16.93
N ILE A 242 3.75 -11.05 16.67
CA ILE A 242 3.95 -12.27 17.47
C ILE A 242 4.99 -13.19 16.80
N VAL A 243 4.72 -13.61 15.58
CA VAL A 243 5.56 -14.59 14.87
C VAL A 243 6.80 -14.00 14.22
N GLY A 244 6.78 -12.68 13.97
CA GLY A 244 7.86 -11.93 13.32
C GLY A 244 7.52 -11.53 11.88
N ARG A 245 8.24 -10.50 11.39
CA ARG A 245 7.96 -9.86 10.09
C ARG A 245 8.32 -10.78 8.93
N GLU A 246 9.48 -11.45 9.04
CA GLU A 246 10.01 -12.31 8.00
C GLU A 246 9.11 -13.51 7.72
N LEU A 247 8.61 -14.18 8.77
CA LEU A 247 7.71 -15.33 8.62
C LEU A 247 6.36 -14.89 8.01
N THR A 248 5.84 -13.73 8.44
CA THR A 248 4.60 -13.19 7.88
C THR A 248 4.74 -12.87 6.39
N VAL A 249 5.86 -12.27 5.97
CA VAL A 249 6.13 -12.00 4.55
C VAL A 249 6.35 -13.30 3.77
N LEU A 250 7.03 -14.29 4.35
CA LEU A 250 7.19 -15.58 3.70
C LEU A 250 5.84 -16.25 3.43
N VAL A 251 4.95 -16.31 4.44
CA VAL A 251 3.58 -16.85 4.29
C VAL A 251 2.81 -16.06 3.24
N SER A 252 2.86 -14.72 3.29
CA SER A 252 2.25 -13.85 2.28
C SER A 252 2.74 -14.19 0.87
N THR A 253 4.07 -14.31 0.68
CA THR A 253 4.67 -14.63 -0.61
C THR A 253 4.21 -15.99 -1.13
N ILE A 254 4.18 -17.02 -0.28
CA ILE A 254 3.68 -18.33 -0.66
C ILE A 254 2.23 -18.26 -1.10
N LEU A 255 1.37 -17.56 -0.34
CA LEU A 255 -0.05 -17.42 -0.67
C LEU A 255 -0.27 -16.72 -2.01
N VAL A 256 0.43 -15.61 -2.27
CA VAL A 256 0.25 -14.90 -3.55
C VAL A 256 0.79 -15.71 -4.73
N VAL A 257 1.90 -16.44 -4.57
CA VAL A 257 2.44 -17.32 -5.61
C VAL A 257 1.46 -18.47 -5.92
N LEU A 258 0.90 -19.10 -4.91
CA LEU A 258 -0.11 -20.15 -5.09
C LEU A 258 -1.37 -19.58 -5.78
N ALA A 259 -1.81 -18.41 -5.38
CA ALA A 259 -2.97 -17.75 -5.98
C ALA A 259 -2.76 -17.47 -7.48
N ILE A 260 -1.60 -16.90 -7.86
CA ILE A 260 -1.32 -16.62 -9.28
C ILE A 260 -1.09 -17.90 -10.07
N SER A 261 -0.49 -18.93 -9.46
CA SER A 261 -0.36 -20.23 -10.09
C SER A 261 -1.72 -20.86 -10.39
N LEU A 262 -2.68 -20.71 -9.45
CA LEU A 262 -4.06 -21.16 -9.64
C LEU A 262 -4.75 -20.34 -10.76
N LEU A 263 -4.58 -19.01 -10.76
CA LEU A 263 -5.12 -18.14 -11.82
C LEU A 263 -4.59 -18.53 -13.19
N SER A 264 -3.28 -18.83 -13.31
CA SER A 264 -2.65 -19.25 -14.55
C SER A 264 -3.12 -20.62 -15.06
N SER A 265 -3.75 -21.42 -14.19
CA SER A 265 -4.32 -22.75 -14.53
C SER A 265 -5.77 -22.67 -15.07
N VAL A 266 -6.36 -21.49 -15.10
CA VAL A 266 -7.69 -21.27 -15.69
C VAL A 266 -7.56 -21.28 -17.21
N SER A 267 -8.25 -22.20 -17.87
CA SER A 267 -8.23 -22.39 -19.34
C SER A 267 -9.60 -22.30 -19.98
N ASP A 268 -10.66 -22.30 -19.16
CA ASP A 268 -12.05 -22.33 -19.60
C ASP A 268 -12.95 -21.63 -18.57
N ASN A 269 -14.24 -21.49 -18.90
CA ASN A 269 -15.25 -20.88 -18.02
C ASN A 269 -15.98 -21.88 -17.10
N GLU A 270 -15.59 -23.15 -17.06
CA GLU A 270 -16.25 -24.15 -16.23
C GLU A 270 -15.75 -24.14 -14.78
N SER A 271 -14.54 -23.57 -14.56
CA SER A 271 -13.83 -23.60 -13.28
C SER A 271 -13.93 -22.28 -12.50
N ALA A 272 -15.11 -21.65 -12.41
CA ALA A 272 -15.29 -20.36 -11.70
C ALA A 272 -14.77 -20.37 -10.24
N TRP A 273 -14.81 -21.52 -9.56
CA TRP A 273 -14.29 -21.67 -8.21
C TRP A 273 -12.80 -21.31 -8.10
N LYS A 274 -12.01 -21.54 -9.16
CA LYS A 274 -10.58 -21.18 -9.18
C LYS A 274 -10.39 -19.67 -9.06
N LEU A 275 -11.25 -18.87 -9.69
CA LEU A 275 -11.19 -17.41 -9.62
C LEU A 275 -11.53 -16.91 -8.21
N TYR A 276 -12.49 -17.54 -7.53
CA TYR A 276 -12.83 -17.18 -6.14
C TYR A 276 -11.71 -17.56 -5.17
N VAL A 277 -11.17 -18.79 -5.28
CA VAL A 277 -10.03 -19.22 -4.44
C VAL A 277 -8.81 -18.34 -4.70
N TYR A 278 -8.54 -18.00 -5.96
CA TYR A 278 -7.51 -17.03 -6.32
C TYR A 278 -7.74 -15.69 -5.60
N ALA A 279 -8.93 -15.09 -5.71
CA ALA A 279 -9.23 -13.77 -5.13
C ALA A 279 -9.07 -13.77 -3.59
N ILE A 280 -9.56 -14.81 -2.92
CA ILE A 280 -9.44 -15.01 -1.47
C ILE A 280 -7.96 -15.09 -1.07
N THR A 281 -7.22 -15.98 -1.71
CA THR A 281 -5.83 -16.28 -1.35
C THR A 281 -4.91 -15.11 -1.70
N PHE A 282 -5.10 -14.51 -2.88
CA PHE A 282 -4.34 -13.35 -3.34
C PHE A 282 -4.59 -12.13 -2.48
N GLY A 283 -5.88 -11.83 -2.19
CA GLY A 283 -6.26 -10.69 -1.35
C GLY A 283 -5.69 -10.83 0.06
N PHE A 284 -5.87 -11.99 0.69
CA PHE A 284 -5.36 -12.24 2.04
C PHE A 284 -3.82 -12.13 2.09
N GLY A 285 -3.11 -12.74 1.13
CA GLY A 285 -1.65 -12.66 1.04
C GLY A 285 -1.17 -11.22 0.83
N ALA A 286 -1.74 -10.48 -0.13
CA ALA A 286 -1.40 -9.08 -0.38
C ALA A 286 -1.69 -8.19 0.84
N GLY A 287 -2.79 -8.47 1.55
CA GLY A 287 -3.15 -7.80 2.78
C GLY A 287 -2.16 -8.02 3.91
N LEU A 288 -1.65 -9.23 4.10
CA LEU A 288 -0.61 -9.53 5.08
C LEU A 288 0.70 -8.76 4.81
N TYR A 289 1.12 -8.69 3.55
CA TYR A 289 2.35 -8.00 3.16
C TYR A 289 2.27 -6.50 3.40
N SER A 290 1.16 -5.88 3.01
CA SER A 290 1.01 -4.43 2.90
C SER A 290 1.42 -3.65 4.15
N PRO A 291 0.93 -3.93 5.37
CA PRO A 291 1.39 -3.26 6.58
C PRO A 291 2.76 -3.79 7.05
N THR A 292 3.05 -5.09 6.82
CA THR A 292 4.24 -5.75 7.38
C THR A 292 5.53 -5.16 6.86
N ILE A 293 5.60 -4.74 5.57
CA ILE A 293 6.80 -4.11 5.03
C ILE A 293 7.12 -2.79 5.73
N PHE A 294 6.11 -1.98 6.02
CA PHE A 294 6.31 -0.68 6.69
C PHE A 294 6.59 -0.83 8.17
N VAL A 295 6.04 -1.86 8.82
CA VAL A 295 6.43 -2.22 10.19
C VAL A 295 7.89 -2.67 10.23
N GLY A 296 8.31 -3.53 9.29
CA GLY A 296 9.70 -3.97 9.13
C GLY A 296 10.65 -2.78 8.90
N ALA A 297 10.25 -1.84 8.04
CA ALA A 297 10.99 -0.60 7.82
C ALA A 297 11.11 0.24 9.10
N ALA A 298 10.01 0.40 9.88
CA ALA A 298 10.02 1.13 11.14
C ALA A 298 10.82 0.42 12.25
N ASP A 299 10.94 -0.91 12.19
CA ASP A 299 11.75 -1.68 13.13
C ASP A 299 13.27 -1.49 12.85
N ILE A 300 13.66 -1.22 11.60
CA ILE A 300 15.05 -0.94 11.20
C ILE A 300 15.35 0.56 11.27
N PHE A 301 14.55 1.38 10.57
CA PHE A 301 14.80 2.81 10.33
C PHE A 301 13.85 3.66 11.17
N HIS A 302 14.13 3.78 12.47
CA HIS A 302 13.40 4.68 13.35
C HIS A 302 14.16 6.01 13.49
N GLY A 303 13.43 7.09 13.81
CA GLY A 303 14.02 8.40 14.04
C GLY A 303 13.48 9.50 13.11
N ARG A 304 14.16 10.66 13.15
CA ARG A 304 13.71 11.92 12.57
C ARG A 304 13.47 11.88 11.05
N HIS A 305 14.15 10.98 10.33
CA HIS A 305 14.09 10.89 8.86
C HIS A 305 13.20 9.74 8.35
N PHE A 306 12.38 9.14 9.23
CA PHE A 306 11.60 7.97 8.86
C PHE A 306 10.56 8.26 7.79
N GLY A 307 9.97 9.45 7.74
CA GLY A 307 9.03 9.85 6.69
C GLY A 307 9.65 9.82 5.30
N MET A 308 10.85 10.39 5.14
CA MET A 308 11.61 10.34 3.89
C MET A 308 11.95 8.90 3.48
N LEU A 309 12.45 8.07 4.41
CA LEU A 309 12.84 6.69 4.13
C LEU A 309 11.63 5.83 3.75
N ASN A 310 10.50 6.02 4.43
CA ASN A 310 9.23 5.41 4.06
C ASN A 310 8.77 5.83 2.65
N GLY A 311 8.94 7.12 2.32
CA GLY A 311 8.67 7.63 0.96
C GLY A 311 9.56 6.98 -0.11
N ILE A 312 10.84 6.71 0.18
CA ILE A 312 11.75 6.01 -0.73
C ILE A 312 11.31 4.56 -0.97
N ILE A 313 10.84 3.87 0.07
CA ILE A 313 10.28 2.51 -0.07
C ILE A 313 9.02 2.54 -0.95
N LEU A 314 8.17 3.57 -0.78
CA LEU A 314 6.99 3.78 -1.61
C LEU A 314 7.32 4.18 -3.06
N ALA A 315 8.47 4.85 -3.28
CA ALA A 315 8.94 5.10 -4.65
C ALA A 315 9.17 3.79 -5.42
N GLY A 316 9.69 2.75 -4.75
CA GLY A 316 9.79 1.42 -5.36
C GLY A 316 8.45 0.92 -5.91
N LEU A 317 7.37 1.00 -5.10
CA LEU A 317 6.01 0.67 -5.57
C LEU A 317 5.63 1.48 -6.81
N GLY A 318 5.89 2.79 -6.82
CA GLY A 318 5.54 3.66 -7.93
C GLY A 318 6.26 3.29 -9.23
N PHE A 319 7.57 3.07 -9.18
CA PHE A 319 8.36 2.64 -10.34
C PHE A 319 7.95 1.25 -10.84
N GLY A 320 7.80 0.28 -9.94
CA GLY A 320 7.32 -1.05 -10.31
C GLY A 320 5.90 -1.04 -10.86
N GLY A 321 5.01 -0.21 -10.30
CA GLY A 321 3.63 -0.07 -10.74
C GLY A 321 3.47 0.67 -12.07
N ALA A 322 4.44 1.51 -12.46
CA ALA A 322 4.49 2.06 -13.80
C ALA A 322 4.91 1.00 -14.84
N PHE A 323 5.85 0.14 -14.47
CA PHE A 323 6.43 -0.88 -15.35
C PHE A 323 5.55 -2.14 -15.45
N GLY A 324 5.05 -2.66 -14.31
CA GLY A 324 4.36 -3.95 -14.23
C GLY A 324 3.15 -4.08 -15.16
N PRO A 325 2.12 -3.21 -15.03
CA PRO A 325 0.96 -3.25 -15.92
C PRO A 325 1.31 -3.08 -17.40
N SER A 326 2.27 -2.20 -17.72
CA SER A 326 2.72 -1.96 -19.10
C SER A 326 3.40 -3.20 -19.68
N LEU A 327 4.26 -3.87 -18.87
CA LEU A 327 4.89 -5.13 -19.28
C LEU A 327 3.86 -6.23 -19.44
N GLY A 328 2.86 -6.32 -18.56
CA GLY A 328 1.79 -7.32 -18.66
C GLY A 328 1.02 -7.20 -19.96
N GLY A 329 0.68 -5.98 -20.38
CA GLY A 329 0.04 -5.71 -21.68
C GLY A 329 0.96 -6.09 -22.85
N TYR A 330 2.21 -5.67 -22.82
CA TYR A 330 3.19 -6.00 -23.86
C TYR A 330 3.38 -7.51 -24.03
N LEU A 331 3.51 -8.26 -22.93
CA LEU A 331 3.66 -9.72 -22.97
C LEU A 331 2.40 -10.39 -23.54
N HIS A 332 1.21 -9.89 -23.17
CA HIS A 332 -0.04 -10.39 -23.75
C HIS A 332 -0.11 -10.14 -25.25
N ASP A 333 0.19 -8.93 -25.71
CA ASP A 333 0.12 -8.57 -27.13
C ASP A 333 1.14 -9.35 -27.98
N PHE A 334 2.31 -9.65 -27.41
CA PHE A 334 3.38 -10.38 -28.10
C PHE A 334 3.13 -11.90 -28.15
N PHE A 335 2.66 -12.50 -27.04
CA PHE A 335 2.49 -13.95 -26.94
C PHE A 335 1.04 -14.42 -27.12
N GLY A 336 0.07 -13.50 -27.22
CA GLY A 336 -1.36 -13.84 -27.29
C GLY A 336 -1.92 -14.47 -26.01
N SER A 337 -1.23 -14.35 -24.87
CA SER A 337 -1.62 -15.01 -23.61
C SER A 337 -1.08 -14.27 -22.39
N TYR A 338 -1.90 -14.21 -21.32
CA TYR A 338 -1.48 -13.68 -20.02
C TYR A 338 -0.54 -14.61 -19.23
N ARG A 339 -0.31 -15.83 -19.67
CA ARG A 339 0.49 -16.83 -18.94
C ARG A 339 1.89 -16.34 -18.62
N TYR A 340 2.56 -15.69 -19.58
CA TYR A 340 3.91 -15.13 -19.38
C TYR A 340 3.89 -13.93 -18.40
N ALA A 341 2.85 -13.11 -18.44
CA ALA A 341 2.68 -12.02 -17.49
C ALA A 341 2.51 -12.56 -16.05
N PHE A 342 1.75 -13.64 -15.87
CA PHE A 342 1.59 -14.29 -14.57
C PHE A 342 2.89 -14.95 -14.07
N TYR A 343 3.66 -15.57 -14.94
CA TYR A 343 4.99 -16.11 -14.56
C TYR A 343 5.95 -14.99 -14.13
N PHE A 344 5.93 -13.85 -14.81
CA PHE A 344 6.69 -12.68 -14.39
C PHE A 344 6.22 -12.16 -13.02
N ALA A 345 4.91 -12.11 -12.76
CA ALA A 345 4.36 -11.73 -11.46
C ALA A 345 4.81 -12.71 -10.35
N ILE A 346 4.78 -14.02 -10.59
CA ILE A 346 5.29 -15.04 -9.66
C ILE A 346 6.77 -14.80 -9.34
N ALA A 347 7.61 -14.60 -10.36
CA ALA A 347 9.03 -14.31 -10.17
C ALA A 347 9.23 -13.04 -9.34
N SER A 348 8.44 -11.98 -9.61
CA SER A 348 8.47 -10.72 -8.87
C SER A 348 8.11 -10.93 -7.39
N PHE A 349 7.08 -11.71 -7.07
CA PHE A 349 6.72 -12.02 -5.68
C PHE A 349 7.82 -12.79 -4.94
N VAL A 350 8.46 -13.76 -5.60
CA VAL A 350 9.58 -14.52 -5.02
C VAL A 350 10.76 -13.58 -4.72
N VAL A 351 11.13 -12.72 -5.66
CA VAL A 351 12.19 -11.71 -5.47
C VAL A 351 11.84 -10.77 -4.31
N ALA A 352 10.58 -10.33 -4.21
CA ALA A 352 10.10 -9.47 -3.14
C ALA A 352 10.26 -10.14 -1.75
N GLY A 353 9.82 -11.38 -1.63
CA GLY A 353 9.94 -12.16 -0.38
C GLY A 353 11.40 -12.37 0.03
N ILE A 354 12.27 -12.79 -0.89
CA ILE A 354 13.70 -12.97 -0.64
C ILE A 354 14.34 -11.65 -0.20
N SER A 355 14.08 -10.56 -0.92
CA SER A 355 14.63 -9.23 -0.61
C SER A 355 14.25 -8.78 0.81
N PHE A 356 12.98 -8.99 1.21
CA PHE A 356 12.53 -8.65 2.55
C PHE A 356 13.21 -9.49 3.63
N ILE A 357 13.31 -10.82 3.43
CA ILE A 357 13.95 -11.76 4.38
C ILE A 357 15.43 -11.42 4.55
N VAL A 358 16.13 -11.11 3.46
CA VAL A 358 17.56 -10.71 3.51
C VAL A 358 17.76 -9.36 4.20
N ALA A 359 16.79 -8.43 4.12
CA ALA A 359 16.82 -7.19 4.91
C ALA A 359 16.78 -7.45 6.43
N SER A 360 16.21 -8.60 6.86
CA SER A 360 16.20 -9.12 8.24
C SER A 360 15.80 -8.12 9.32
N PRO A 361 14.58 -7.59 9.36
CA PRO A 361 14.13 -6.63 10.38
C PRO A 361 14.21 -7.18 11.82
N ARG A 362 13.93 -8.48 12.01
CA ARG A 362 13.94 -9.13 13.34
C ARG A 362 15.34 -9.23 13.93
N HIS A 363 16.32 -9.64 13.15
CA HIS A 363 17.71 -9.75 13.62
C HIS A 363 18.29 -8.39 13.99
N TYR A 364 17.87 -7.33 13.30
CA TYR A 364 18.26 -5.97 13.65
C TYR A 364 17.67 -5.54 15.00
N ARG A 365 16.37 -5.80 15.23
CA ARG A 365 15.67 -5.48 16.49
C ARG A 365 16.24 -6.22 17.70
N GLN A 366 16.80 -7.43 17.53
CA GLN A 366 17.38 -8.22 18.63
C GLN A 366 18.79 -7.77 19.00
N ARG A 367 19.54 -7.16 18.07
CA ARG A 367 20.94 -6.72 18.29
C ARG A 367 21.07 -5.31 18.87
N HIS A 368 20.03 -4.51 18.78
CA HIS A 368 19.97 -3.13 19.26
C HIS A 368 18.72 -2.93 20.15
#